data_8db0aa6f92e4f95fb8c511411c37d38f
#
_entry.id   8db0aa6f92e4f95fb8c511411c37d38f
#
_cell.length_a   1.000
_cell.length_b   1.000
_cell.length_c   1.000
_cell.angle_alpha   90.00
_cell.angle_beta   90.00
_cell.angle_gamma   90.00
#
_symmetry.space_group_name_H-M   'P 1'
#
loop_
_entity.id
_entity.type
_entity.pdbx_description
1 polymer ?
#
loop_
_entity_poly.entity_id
_entity_poly.type
_entity_poly.pdbx_seq_one_letter_code
_entity_poly.pdbx_strand_id
1 'polypeptide(L)'
;FEDGKVTYVVHLKGKPKIEGTVNRQGAVCPCCGTAVPFSYIREQGKAGGMSAQMMAVVAEGKNGRIYLSPNSIQENVAAIIGPEESPDALLPKNPRDFKTPNYGLRTFADLFTPRQLTALTTFSDLVAEAQAKATQDALDSGMQDDGKGLDEGGCGATAYGQAVGVYLAFIVDKLADRGSTICSWDATRDGLRNTFARQAIPMTWDYAEANPFSSSSGCFDNMLEWVFKSLLEFLSTITGTSIQRDAQTDCGLRNLVISSDPPYYDIMSYADLSDFFYI
;
A
#
# COMPACT_ATOMS: atom_id res chain seq x y z
N PHE A 1 29.63 0.38 12.44
CA PHE A 1 30.17 1.18 11.32
C PHE A 1 31.59 0.76 11.07
N GLU A 2 31.86 0.22 9.90
CA GLU A 2 33.21 -0.09 9.44
C GLU A 2 33.39 0.56 8.07
N ASP A 3 34.49 1.27 7.89
CA ASP A 3 34.88 1.95 6.63
C ASP A 3 33.77 2.83 5.99
N GLY A 4 33.01 3.54 6.84
CA GLY A 4 31.91 4.39 6.38
C GLY A 4 30.64 3.64 5.96
N LYS A 5 30.61 2.32 6.06
CA LYS A 5 29.45 1.49 5.74
C LYS A 5 28.67 1.11 7.01
N VAL A 6 27.35 1.21 6.93
CA VAL A 6 26.45 0.73 7.98
C VAL A 6 26.20 -0.76 7.78
N THR A 7 26.31 -1.56 8.83
CA THR A 7 25.92 -2.97 8.85
C THR A 7 24.92 -3.22 9.97
N TYR A 8 23.92 -4.05 9.70
CA TYR A 8 22.90 -4.42 10.67
C TYR A 8 23.09 -5.86 11.10
N VAL A 9 23.02 -6.10 12.41
CA VAL A 9 23.10 -7.43 13.00
C VAL A 9 21.88 -7.64 13.90
N VAL A 10 21.16 -8.72 13.65
CA VAL A 10 20.01 -9.11 14.47
C VAL A 10 20.48 -9.88 15.70
N HIS A 11 20.10 -9.40 16.87
CA HIS A 11 20.31 -10.08 18.14
C HIS A 11 18.99 -10.60 18.69
N LEU A 12 18.88 -11.91 18.90
CA LEU A 12 17.67 -12.55 19.41
C LEU A 12 17.40 -12.30 20.90
N LYS A 13 18.41 -11.81 21.63
CA LYS A 13 18.32 -11.53 23.08
C LYS A 13 19.11 -10.27 23.42
N GLY A 14 18.66 -9.56 24.45
CA GLY A 14 19.33 -8.37 24.94
C GLY A 14 18.63 -7.07 24.52
N LYS A 15 19.20 -5.95 24.94
CA LYS A 15 18.79 -4.61 24.52
C LYS A 15 19.80 -4.07 23.52
N PRO A 16 19.39 -3.19 22.58
CA PRO A 16 20.34 -2.52 21.71
C PRO A 16 21.37 -1.75 22.53
N LYS A 17 22.63 -1.80 22.10
CA LYS A 17 23.74 -1.10 22.80
C LYS A 17 23.71 0.40 22.58
N ILE A 18 23.05 0.85 21.54
CA ILE A 18 22.96 2.26 21.13
C ILE A 18 21.46 2.63 21.10
N GLU A 19 21.11 3.68 21.84
CA GLU A 19 19.79 4.28 21.75
C GLU A 19 19.61 5.00 20.42
N GLY A 20 18.33 5.27 20.04
CA GLY A 20 18.03 6.02 18.83
C GLY A 20 18.72 7.39 18.82
N THR A 21 19.32 7.73 17.68
CA THR A 21 20.11 8.96 17.54
C THR A 21 19.28 10.17 17.06
N VAL A 22 17.98 9.99 16.87
CA VAL A 22 17.06 11.04 16.40
C VAL A 22 16.15 11.48 17.53
N ASN A 23 16.00 12.80 17.70
CA ASN A 23 15.10 13.43 18.66
C ASN A 23 14.33 14.60 18.01
N ARG A 24 13.60 15.40 18.78
CA ARG A 24 12.82 16.54 18.27
C ARG A 24 13.66 17.67 17.67
N GLN A 25 14.95 17.76 17.99
CA GLN A 25 15.85 18.82 17.55
C GLN A 25 16.66 18.45 16.29
N GLY A 26 16.80 17.15 16.00
CA GLY A 26 17.58 16.64 14.89
C GLY A 26 18.07 15.24 15.14
N ALA A 27 19.18 14.88 14.50
CA ALA A 27 19.87 13.63 14.68
C ALA A 27 21.31 13.87 15.18
N VAL A 28 21.90 12.80 15.69
CA VAL A 28 23.34 12.74 15.99
C VAL A 28 23.95 11.67 15.11
N CYS A 29 24.99 12.03 14.38
CA CYS A 29 25.70 11.05 13.53
C CYS A 29 26.29 9.94 14.39
N PRO A 30 25.90 8.68 14.17
CA PRO A 30 26.41 7.58 15.00
C PRO A 30 27.90 7.26 14.73
N CYS A 31 28.47 7.76 13.63
CA CYS A 31 29.89 7.57 13.32
C CYS A 31 30.80 8.56 14.03
N CYS A 32 30.46 9.84 14.04
CA CYS A 32 31.34 10.91 14.53
C CYS A 32 30.74 11.76 15.66
N GLY A 33 29.50 11.52 16.07
CA GLY A 33 28.83 12.27 17.13
C GLY A 33 28.39 13.70 16.74
N THR A 34 28.55 14.10 15.47
CA THR A 34 28.16 15.43 15.01
C THR A 34 26.64 15.60 15.00
N ALA A 35 26.15 16.74 15.49
CA ALA A 35 24.73 17.08 15.42
C ALA A 35 24.32 17.34 13.97
N VAL A 36 23.22 16.73 13.55
CA VAL A 36 22.66 16.82 12.18
C VAL A 36 21.26 17.41 12.27
N PRO A 37 21.06 18.67 11.88
CA PRO A 37 19.73 19.30 11.94
C PRO A 37 18.80 18.74 10.88
N PHE A 38 17.49 18.77 11.13
CA PHE A 38 16.49 18.29 10.17
C PHE A 38 16.52 19.04 8.83
N SER A 39 16.92 20.31 8.82
CA SER A 39 17.10 21.10 7.59
C SER A 39 18.11 20.42 6.65
N TYR A 40 19.26 20.02 7.18
CA TYR A 40 20.28 19.31 6.43
C TYR A 40 19.77 17.94 5.92
N ILE A 41 19.09 17.16 6.78
CA ILE A 41 18.54 15.86 6.37
C ILE A 41 17.55 16.03 5.21
N ARG A 42 16.68 17.03 5.28
CA ARG A 42 15.71 17.34 4.21
C ARG A 42 16.37 17.81 2.93
N GLU A 43 17.40 18.62 3.05
CA GLU A 43 18.19 19.09 1.90
C GLU A 43 18.87 17.92 1.19
N GLN A 44 19.53 17.04 1.94
CA GLN A 44 20.15 15.83 1.39
C GLN A 44 19.11 14.89 0.76
N GLY A 45 17.96 14.70 1.40
CA GLY A 45 16.87 13.91 0.82
C GLY A 45 16.39 14.47 -0.52
N LYS A 46 16.13 15.79 -0.58
CA LYS A 46 15.73 16.46 -1.84
C LYS A 46 16.79 16.43 -2.93
N ALA A 47 18.06 16.35 -2.54
CA ALA A 47 19.19 16.20 -3.46
C ALA A 47 19.43 14.76 -3.92
N GLY A 48 18.58 13.78 -3.53
CA GLY A 48 18.73 12.37 -3.86
C GLY A 48 19.78 11.64 -3.02
N GLY A 49 20.20 12.22 -1.89
CA GLY A 49 21.20 11.64 -1.00
C GLY A 49 20.69 10.54 -0.06
N MET A 50 19.41 10.15 -0.16
CA MET A 50 18.86 9.03 0.61
C MET A 50 18.99 7.72 -0.16
N SER A 51 19.25 6.64 0.58
CA SER A 51 19.22 5.29 0.06
C SER A 51 18.52 4.38 1.07
N ALA A 52 18.17 3.16 0.64
CA ALA A 52 17.61 2.13 1.49
C ALA A 52 18.64 1.03 1.72
N GLN A 53 18.66 0.47 2.94
CA GLN A 53 19.48 -0.67 3.28
C GLN A 53 18.67 -1.69 4.07
N MET A 54 18.82 -2.97 3.70
CA MET A 54 18.16 -4.06 4.40
C MET A 54 18.66 -4.16 5.85
N MET A 55 17.75 -4.07 6.82
CA MET A 55 18.09 -4.12 8.25
C MET A 55 17.97 -5.53 8.82
N ALA A 56 16.95 -6.27 8.39
CA ALA A 56 16.65 -7.62 8.85
C ALA A 56 15.78 -8.35 7.83
N VAL A 57 15.78 -9.67 7.89
CA VAL A 57 14.83 -10.53 7.20
C VAL A 57 13.98 -11.25 8.24
N VAL A 58 12.66 -11.15 8.10
CA VAL A 58 11.72 -11.90 8.92
C VAL A 58 11.20 -13.07 8.09
N ALA A 59 11.36 -14.27 8.58
CA ALA A 59 10.94 -15.49 7.90
C ALA A 59 10.08 -16.37 8.82
N GLU A 60 9.30 -17.26 8.24
CA GLU A 60 8.56 -18.26 8.97
C GLU A 60 9.50 -19.40 9.40
N GLY A 61 9.49 -19.74 10.66
CA GLY A 61 10.22 -20.87 11.22
C GLY A 61 9.26 -21.93 11.76
N LYS A 62 9.80 -23.09 12.13
CA LYS A 62 9.01 -24.23 12.62
C LYS A 62 8.14 -23.89 13.85
N ASN A 63 8.61 -22.98 14.71
CA ASN A 63 7.95 -22.62 15.98
C ASN A 63 7.55 -21.14 16.03
N GLY A 64 7.30 -20.49 14.89
CA GLY A 64 6.98 -19.08 14.77
C GLY A 64 8.01 -18.33 13.93
N ARG A 65 7.97 -17.01 13.97
CA ARG A 65 8.86 -16.16 13.16
C ARG A 65 10.31 -16.20 13.64
N ILE A 66 11.20 -16.14 12.67
CA ILE A 66 12.64 -16.02 12.90
C ILE A 66 13.13 -14.72 12.30
N TYR A 67 14.09 -14.11 12.96
CA TYR A 67 14.71 -12.84 12.55
C TYR A 67 16.16 -13.11 12.20
N LEU A 68 16.54 -12.74 10.98
CA LEU A 68 17.85 -13.01 10.41
C LEU A 68 18.55 -11.70 10.08
N SER A 69 19.86 -11.64 10.29
CA SER A 69 20.69 -10.57 9.75
C SER A 69 20.72 -10.66 8.22
N PRO A 70 20.69 -9.53 7.50
CA PRO A 70 20.80 -9.53 6.05
C PRO A 70 22.17 -10.08 5.61
N ASN A 71 22.20 -10.61 4.40
CA ASN A 71 23.44 -11.05 3.76
C ASN A 71 23.49 -10.56 2.30
N SER A 72 24.66 -10.60 1.69
CA SER A 72 24.88 -10.10 0.34
C SER A 72 24.03 -10.79 -0.73
N ILE A 73 23.67 -12.04 -0.56
CA ILE A 73 22.80 -12.77 -1.50
C ILE A 73 21.40 -12.16 -1.47
N GLN A 74 20.86 -11.95 -0.27
CA GLN A 74 19.53 -11.34 -0.08
C GLN A 74 19.49 -9.90 -0.59
N GLU A 75 20.52 -9.10 -0.29
CA GLU A 75 20.64 -7.72 -0.78
C GLU A 75 20.72 -7.67 -2.31
N ASN A 76 21.50 -8.54 -2.93
CA ASN A 76 21.63 -8.62 -4.40
C ASN A 76 20.31 -9.05 -5.08
N VAL A 77 19.61 -10.05 -4.53
CA VAL A 77 18.31 -10.47 -5.04
C VAL A 77 17.26 -9.36 -4.88
N ALA A 78 17.35 -8.57 -3.82
CA ALA A 78 16.46 -7.44 -3.59
C ALA A 78 16.75 -6.22 -4.48
N ALA A 79 17.94 -6.12 -5.07
CA ALA A 79 18.35 -5.00 -5.93
C ALA A 79 17.84 -5.17 -7.36
N ILE A 80 16.51 -5.02 -7.55
CA ILE A 80 15.90 -5.05 -8.89
C ILE A 80 15.65 -3.64 -9.42
N ILE A 81 15.54 -3.54 -10.75
CA ILE A 81 15.03 -2.35 -11.42
C ILE A 81 13.51 -2.39 -11.35
N GLY A 82 12.88 -1.26 -11.10
CA GLY A 82 11.43 -1.14 -11.09
C GLY A 82 10.79 -1.34 -12.48
N PRO A 83 9.46 -1.35 -12.56
CA PRO A 83 8.75 -1.45 -13.82
C PRO A 83 9.03 -0.24 -14.71
N GLU A 84 8.85 -0.39 -16.03
CA GLU A 84 9.01 0.71 -17.00
C GLU A 84 7.92 1.77 -16.79
N GLU A 85 6.71 1.36 -16.48
CA GLU A 85 5.57 2.23 -16.19
C GLU A 85 5.29 2.23 -14.69
N SER A 86 5.06 3.41 -14.14
CA SER A 86 4.71 3.60 -12.73
C SER A 86 3.89 4.88 -12.56
N PRO A 87 3.11 5.02 -11.47
CA PRO A 87 2.33 6.23 -11.21
C PRO A 87 3.23 7.48 -11.20
N ASP A 88 2.94 8.44 -12.06
CA ASP A 88 3.69 9.70 -12.19
C ASP A 88 3.04 10.87 -11.46
N ALA A 89 1.85 10.67 -10.90
CA ALA A 89 1.12 11.67 -10.15
C ALA A 89 1.94 12.22 -8.98
N LEU A 90 1.96 13.55 -8.87
CA LEU A 90 2.73 14.24 -7.84
C LEU A 90 2.04 14.14 -6.48
N LEU A 91 2.82 13.95 -5.43
CA LEU A 91 2.34 14.06 -4.05
C LEU A 91 1.86 15.48 -3.76
N PRO A 92 0.73 15.66 -3.05
CA PRO A 92 0.16 16.96 -2.75
C PRO A 92 1.09 17.84 -1.91
N LYS A 93 1.02 19.16 -2.14
CA LYS A 93 1.72 20.15 -1.32
C LYS A 93 0.95 20.42 -0.02
N ASN A 94 0.74 19.40 0.76
CA ASN A 94 0.04 19.47 2.05
C ASN A 94 0.99 18.98 3.18
N PRO A 95 1.73 19.88 3.84
CA PRO A 95 2.70 19.47 4.87
C PRO A 95 2.05 18.93 6.15
N ARG A 96 0.75 19.07 6.32
CA ARG A 96 0.01 18.47 7.44
C ARG A 96 -0.07 16.96 7.28
N ASP A 97 -0.53 16.50 6.12
CA ASP A 97 -0.87 15.11 5.87
C ASP A 97 0.22 14.36 5.09
N PHE A 98 1.01 15.07 4.27
CA PHE A 98 2.10 14.50 3.47
C PHE A 98 3.46 15.01 3.97
N LYS A 99 4.23 14.15 4.63
CA LYS A 99 5.57 14.50 5.15
C LYS A 99 6.71 14.09 4.22
N THR A 100 6.49 13.11 3.38
CA THR A 100 7.47 12.52 2.49
C THR A 100 8.07 13.50 1.46
N PRO A 101 7.34 14.47 0.88
CA PRO A 101 7.91 15.47 -0.02
C PRO A 101 9.02 16.34 0.61
N ASN A 102 9.01 16.48 1.93
CA ASN A 102 10.07 17.21 2.65
C ASN A 102 11.42 16.50 2.55
N TYR A 103 11.44 15.23 2.21
CA TYR A 103 12.60 14.35 2.15
C TYR A 103 12.92 13.87 0.73
N GLY A 104 12.27 14.46 -0.28
CA GLY A 104 12.60 14.21 -1.69
C GLY A 104 11.71 13.20 -2.41
N LEU A 105 10.74 12.56 -1.74
CA LEU A 105 9.73 11.74 -2.39
C LEU A 105 8.70 12.68 -3.03
N ARG A 106 8.53 12.64 -4.34
CA ARG A 106 7.79 13.64 -5.12
C ARG A 106 6.51 13.11 -5.74
N THR A 107 6.50 11.82 -6.11
CA THR A 107 5.38 11.14 -6.74
C THR A 107 4.83 10.08 -5.81
N PHE A 108 3.63 9.57 -6.11
CA PHE A 108 3.09 8.41 -5.39
C PHE A 108 3.97 7.17 -5.59
N ALA A 109 4.59 7.00 -6.77
CA ALA A 109 5.55 5.91 -7.01
C ALA A 109 6.75 5.93 -6.05
N ASP A 110 7.22 7.11 -5.63
CA ASP A 110 8.32 7.23 -4.67
C ASP A 110 7.99 6.66 -3.27
N LEU A 111 6.70 6.37 -3.00
CA LEU A 111 6.27 5.73 -1.76
C LEU A 111 6.46 4.21 -1.77
N PHE A 112 6.97 3.64 -2.85
CA PHE A 112 7.17 2.21 -3.03
C PHE A 112 8.61 1.89 -3.37
N THR A 113 9.05 0.70 -3.00
CA THR A 113 10.30 0.16 -3.53
C THR A 113 10.11 -0.34 -4.97
N PRO A 114 11.18 -0.46 -5.77
CA PRO A 114 11.09 -1.08 -7.09
C PRO A 114 10.40 -2.46 -7.09
N ARG A 115 10.63 -3.26 -6.07
CA ARG A 115 9.99 -4.58 -5.89
C ARG A 115 8.50 -4.48 -5.66
N GLN A 116 8.08 -3.54 -4.81
CA GLN A 116 6.66 -3.29 -4.50
C GLN A 116 5.93 -2.78 -5.75
N LEU A 117 6.51 -1.82 -6.48
CA LEU A 117 5.94 -1.35 -7.74
C LEU A 117 5.80 -2.49 -8.77
N THR A 118 6.86 -3.27 -8.98
CA THR A 118 6.79 -4.41 -9.91
C THR A 118 5.68 -5.40 -9.54
N ALA A 119 5.53 -5.70 -8.25
CA ALA A 119 4.46 -6.60 -7.81
C ALA A 119 3.08 -5.98 -8.05
N LEU A 120 2.86 -4.72 -7.66
CA LEU A 120 1.55 -4.06 -7.75
C LEU A 120 1.13 -3.85 -9.21
N THR A 121 2.03 -3.35 -10.08
CA THR A 121 1.72 -3.16 -11.51
C THR A 121 1.44 -4.50 -12.20
N THR A 122 2.22 -5.55 -11.89
CA THR A 122 1.96 -6.89 -12.41
C THR A 122 0.60 -7.43 -11.98
N PHE A 123 0.23 -7.28 -10.69
CA PHE A 123 -1.10 -7.70 -10.24
C PHE A 123 -2.21 -6.88 -10.87
N SER A 124 -2.00 -5.56 -11.08
CA SER A 124 -2.95 -4.69 -11.77
C SER A 124 -3.20 -5.18 -13.21
N ASP A 125 -2.15 -5.47 -13.97
CA ASP A 125 -2.26 -6.00 -15.33
C ASP A 125 -3.01 -7.33 -15.37
N LEU A 126 -2.72 -8.23 -14.42
CA LEU A 126 -3.37 -9.52 -14.32
C LEU A 126 -4.87 -9.44 -13.97
N VAL A 127 -5.35 -8.33 -13.41
CA VAL A 127 -6.80 -8.12 -13.19
C VAL A 127 -7.54 -8.11 -14.52
N ALA A 128 -7.02 -7.43 -15.54
CA ALA A 128 -7.66 -7.40 -16.87
C ALA A 128 -7.71 -8.77 -17.52
N GLU A 129 -6.61 -9.55 -17.41
CA GLU A 129 -6.56 -10.91 -17.91
C GLU A 129 -7.56 -11.84 -17.19
N ALA A 130 -7.61 -11.73 -15.85
CA ALA A 130 -8.53 -12.51 -15.03
C ALA A 130 -10.00 -12.16 -15.32
N GLN A 131 -10.31 -10.88 -15.55
CA GLN A 131 -11.63 -10.42 -15.97
C GLN A 131 -12.04 -11.06 -17.31
N ALA A 132 -11.15 -10.99 -18.31
CA ALA A 132 -11.41 -11.58 -19.63
C ALA A 132 -11.63 -13.10 -19.52
N LYS A 133 -10.80 -13.77 -18.71
CA LYS A 133 -10.95 -15.21 -18.46
C LYS A 133 -12.26 -15.54 -17.74
N ALA A 134 -12.66 -14.78 -16.74
CA ALA A 134 -13.92 -14.99 -16.02
C ALA A 134 -15.14 -14.83 -16.95
N THR A 135 -15.10 -13.83 -17.85
CA THR A 135 -16.13 -13.66 -18.89
C THR A 135 -16.21 -14.88 -19.78
N GLN A 136 -15.06 -15.38 -20.29
CA GLN A 136 -15.04 -16.55 -21.18
C GLN A 136 -15.51 -17.82 -20.47
N ASP A 137 -15.04 -18.08 -19.25
CA ASP A 137 -15.43 -19.24 -18.46
C ASP A 137 -16.95 -19.21 -18.15
N ALA A 138 -17.52 -18.02 -17.94
CA ALA A 138 -18.97 -17.85 -17.76
C ALA A 138 -19.74 -18.20 -19.04
N LEU A 139 -19.30 -17.74 -20.19
CA LEU A 139 -19.87 -18.11 -21.50
C LEU A 139 -19.79 -19.62 -21.76
N ASP A 140 -18.62 -20.21 -21.51
CA ASP A 140 -18.37 -21.64 -21.72
C ASP A 140 -19.24 -22.52 -20.78
N SER A 141 -19.58 -22.00 -19.60
CA SER A 141 -20.53 -22.65 -18.67
C SER A 141 -22.01 -22.47 -19.02
N GLY A 142 -22.30 -21.73 -20.10
CA GLY A 142 -23.66 -21.51 -20.61
C GLY A 142 -24.36 -20.26 -20.07
N MET A 143 -23.64 -19.36 -19.40
CA MET A 143 -24.20 -18.06 -19.00
C MET A 143 -24.56 -17.24 -20.25
N GLN A 144 -25.77 -16.69 -20.28
CA GLN A 144 -26.16 -15.79 -21.35
C GLN A 144 -25.41 -14.47 -21.23
N ASP A 145 -25.18 -13.81 -22.35
CA ASP A 145 -24.59 -12.48 -22.37
C ASP A 145 -25.49 -11.50 -23.11
N ASP A 146 -25.75 -10.35 -22.50
CA ASP A 146 -26.49 -9.24 -23.11
C ASP A 146 -25.54 -8.22 -23.76
N GLY A 147 -24.23 -8.45 -23.72
CA GLY A 147 -23.18 -7.58 -24.26
C GLY A 147 -23.04 -6.26 -23.54
N LYS A 148 -23.65 -6.09 -22.36
CA LYS A 148 -23.60 -4.86 -21.56
C LYS A 148 -22.67 -5.00 -20.37
N GLY A 149 -21.97 -3.90 -20.06
CA GLY A 149 -21.17 -3.79 -18.87
C GLY A 149 -21.99 -3.52 -17.60
N LEU A 150 -21.32 -3.47 -16.45
CA LEU A 150 -21.93 -3.14 -15.16
C LEU A 150 -22.54 -1.74 -15.14
N ASP A 151 -21.87 -0.76 -15.73
CA ASP A 151 -22.27 0.64 -15.83
C ASP A 151 -23.52 0.83 -16.71
N GLU A 152 -23.76 -0.08 -17.65
CA GLU A 152 -24.96 -0.12 -18.49
C GLU A 152 -26.09 -0.97 -17.88
N GLY A 153 -25.89 -1.51 -16.68
CA GLY A 153 -26.85 -2.39 -16.00
C GLY A 153 -26.89 -3.80 -16.56
N GLY A 154 -25.80 -4.27 -17.18
CA GLY A 154 -25.68 -5.63 -17.73
C GLY A 154 -25.85 -6.71 -16.66
N CYS A 155 -26.41 -7.85 -17.08
CA CYS A 155 -26.66 -9.00 -16.22
C CYS A 155 -26.04 -10.29 -16.78
N GLY A 156 -25.29 -10.22 -17.89
CA GLY A 156 -24.69 -11.36 -18.58
C GLY A 156 -23.25 -11.65 -18.19
N ALA A 157 -22.60 -12.49 -18.99
CA ALA A 157 -21.23 -12.92 -18.78
C ALA A 157 -20.22 -11.76 -18.76
N THR A 158 -20.44 -10.75 -19.60
CA THR A 158 -19.63 -9.50 -19.63
C THR A 158 -19.68 -8.79 -18.30
N ALA A 159 -20.87 -8.51 -17.78
CA ALA A 159 -21.05 -7.84 -16.47
C ALA A 159 -20.50 -8.70 -15.31
N TYR A 160 -20.65 -10.02 -15.38
CA TYR A 160 -20.07 -10.93 -14.38
C TYR A 160 -18.54 -10.84 -14.36
N GLY A 161 -17.90 -10.90 -15.54
CA GLY A 161 -16.44 -10.76 -15.62
C GLY A 161 -15.95 -9.41 -15.08
N GLN A 162 -16.66 -8.32 -15.41
CA GLN A 162 -16.35 -7.00 -14.86
C GLN A 162 -16.50 -6.94 -13.33
N ALA A 163 -17.54 -7.57 -12.77
CA ALA A 163 -17.72 -7.67 -11.33
C ALA A 163 -16.54 -8.40 -10.65
N VAL A 164 -16.08 -9.50 -11.24
CA VAL A 164 -14.87 -10.21 -10.76
C VAL A 164 -13.65 -9.28 -10.82
N GLY A 165 -13.46 -8.55 -11.94
CA GLY A 165 -12.38 -7.59 -12.10
C GLY A 165 -12.38 -6.50 -11.02
N VAL A 166 -13.54 -5.92 -10.70
CA VAL A 166 -13.69 -4.91 -9.63
C VAL A 166 -13.24 -5.46 -8.28
N TYR A 167 -13.64 -6.68 -7.91
CA TYR A 167 -13.23 -7.25 -6.63
C TYR A 167 -11.75 -7.64 -6.60
N LEU A 168 -11.17 -8.04 -7.73
CA LEU A 168 -9.72 -8.27 -7.85
C LEU A 168 -8.95 -6.94 -7.73
N ALA A 169 -9.44 -5.85 -8.30
CA ALA A 169 -8.85 -4.52 -8.12
C ALA A 169 -8.83 -4.11 -6.64
N PHE A 170 -9.90 -4.36 -5.87
CA PHE A 170 -9.88 -4.14 -4.41
C PHE A 170 -8.83 -4.98 -3.68
N ILE A 171 -8.44 -6.14 -4.20
CA ILE A 171 -7.34 -6.92 -3.64
C ILE A 171 -6.01 -6.21 -3.89
N VAL A 172 -5.81 -5.66 -5.10
CA VAL A 172 -4.62 -4.86 -5.44
C VAL A 172 -4.53 -3.62 -4.55
N ASP A 173 -5.63 -2.89 -4.32
CA ASP A 173 -5.68 -1.76 -3.38
C ASP A 173 -5.24 -2.16 -1.97
N LYS A 174 -5.73 -3.31 -1.48
CA LYS A 174 -5.33 -3.83 -0.17
C LYS A 174 -3.85 -4.24 -0.11
N LEU A 175 -3.30 -4.74 -1.21
CA LEU A 175 -1.87 -5.01 -1.34
C LEU A 175 -1.07 -3.71 -1.32
N ALA A 176 -1.51 -2.67 -2.02
CA ALA A 176 -0.87 -1.36 -2.02
C ALA A 176 -0.85 -0.75 -0.61
N ASP A 177 -1.98 -0.82 0.13
CA ASP A 177 -2.05 -0.34 1.52
C ASP A 177 -1.09 -1.07 2.46
N ARG A 178 -0.66 -2.29 2.13
CA ARG A 178 0.29 -3.08 2.92
C ARG A 178 1.66 -3.25 2.28
N GLY A 179 1.86 -2.69 1.11
CA GLY A 179 3.06 -2.85 0.29
C GLY A 179 3.74 -1.53 -0.05
N SER A 180 3.77 -0.54 0.83
CA SER A 180 4.49 0.72 0.63
C SER A 180 5.65 0.90 1.61
N THR A 181 6.53 1.88 1.35
CA THR A 181 7.60 2.30 2.26
C THR A 181 7.08 3.09 3.48
N ILE A 182 5.77 3.24 3.61
CA ILE A 182 5.13 3.85 4.78
C ILE A 182 4.74 2.77 5.81
N CYS A 183 4.69 1.51 5.40
CA CYS A 183 4.38 0.38 6.27
C CYS A 183 5.49 0.15 7.29
N SER A 184 5.19 0.18 8.57
CA SER A 184 6.16 -0.07 9.65
C SER A 184 5.94 -1.44 10.29
N TRP A 185 6.97 -1.93 10.99
CA TRP A 185 6.85 -3.15 11.77
C TRP A 185 6.18 -2.89 13.13
N ASP A 186 5.16 -3.68 13.46
CA ASP A 186 4.52 -3.68 14.77
C ASP A 186 5.09 -4.80 15.64
N ALA A 187 6.06 -4.47 16.47
CA ALA A 187 6.70 -5.43 17.37
C ALA A 187 5.75 -6.01 18.44
N THR A 188 4.58 -5.39 18.68
CA THR A 188 3.61 -5.89 19.65
C THR A 188 2.71 -6.99 19.09
N ARG A 189 2.49 -6.95 17.78
CA ARG A 189 1.68 -7.93 17.05
C ARG A 189 2.50 -8.85 16.17
N ASP A 190 3.81 -8.60 16.15
CA ASP A 190 4.76 -9.31 15.31
C ASP A 190 4.33 -9.30 13.84
N GLY A 191 3.96 -8.12 13.34
CA GLY A 191 3.32 -7.95 12.04
C GLY A 191 3.54 -6.58 11.41
N LEU A 192 3.02 -6.44 10.21
CA LEU A 192 3.14 -5.24 9.40
C LEU A 192 1.95 -4.30 9.67
N ARG A 193 2.23 -3.02 9.93
CA ARG A 193 1.22 -1.96 9.90
C ARG A 193 1.00 -1.50 8.48
N ASN A 194 -0.23 -1.18 8.14
CA ASN A 194 -0.58 -0.67 6.82
C ASN A 194 -0.21 0.81 6.64
N THR A 195 -0.19 1.28 5.41
CA THR A 195 0.09 2.66 5.01
C THR A 195 -0.85 3.64 5.73
N PHE A 196 -2.15 3.36 5.68
CA PHE A 196 -3.19 4.18 6.29
C PHE A 196 -3.54 3.73 7.72
N ALA A 197 -2.55 3.38 8.54
CA ALA A 197 -2.74 3.25 9.98
C ALA A 197 -3.20 4.57 10.62
N ARG A 198 -3.06 5.67 9.91
CA ARG A 198 -3.63 7.00 10.16
C ARG A 198 -3.96 7.65 8.81
N GLN A 199 -4.82 8.66 8.81
CA GLN A 199 -5.19 9.42 7.61
C GLN A 199 -4.08 10.45 7.24
N ALA A 200 -2.90 9.96 6.92
CA ALA A 200 -1.75 10.77 6.51
C ALA A 200 -0.66 9.87 5.91
N ILE A 201 0.22 10.45 5.11
CA ILE A 201 1.44 9.84 4.59
C ILE A 201 2.66 10.41 5.35
N PRO A 202 3.03 9.82 6.51
CA PRO A 202 4.19 10.23 7.27
C PRO A 202 5.47 9.76 6.59
N MET A 203 6.61 10.37 6.93
CA MET A 203 7.91 9.77 6.61
C MET A 203 8.19 8.61 7.55
N THR A 204 8.41 7.44 7.01
CA THR A 204 8.80 6.21 7.71
C THR A 204 10.23 5.85 7.33
N TRP A 205 11.12 5.73 8.31
CA TRP A 205 12.54 5.50 8.09
C TRP A 205 12.90 4.00 8.14
N ASP A 206 12.15 3.23 8.90
CA ASP A 206 12.32 1.81 9.18
C ASP A 206 11.11 1.02 8.69
N TYR A 207 10.78 1.22 7.40
CA TYR A 207 9.65 0.51 6.81
C TYR A 207 9.91 -1.00 6.72
N ALA A 208 8.82 -1.76 6.70
CA ALA A 208 8.83 -3.20 6.51
C ALA A 208 8.15 -3.56 5.18
N GLU A 209 8.71 -4.52 4.47
CA GLU A 209 8.23 -4.96 3.17
C GLU A 209 7.69 -6.38 3.27
N ALA A 210 6.43 -6.57 2.86
CA ALA A 210 5.81 -7.89 2.82
C ALA A 210 6.15 -8.62 1.52
N ASN A 211 6.32 -9.94 1.60
CA ASN A 211 6.34 -10.78 0.42
C ASN A 211 4.88 -11.08 0.01
N PRO A 212 4.41 -10.64 -1.17
CA PRO A 212 3.02 -10.85 -1.60
C PRO A 212 2.65 -12.33 -1.81
N PHE A 213 3.63 -13.22 -1.93
CA PHE A 213 3.46 -14.66 -2.09
C PHE A 213 3.65 -15.47 -0.80
N SER A 214 3.77 -14.79 0.35
CA SER A 214 3.87 -15.45 1.65
C SER A 214 2.47 -15.87 2.15
N SER A 215 2.44 -16.53 3.32
CA SER A 215 1.21 -16.83 4.06
C SER A 215 0.93 -15.82 5.18
N SER A 216 1.70 -14.73 5.25
CA SER A 216 1.62 -13.73 6.33
C SER A 216 0.78 -12.51 5.95
N SER A 217 0.62 -11.58 6.90
CA SER A 217 -0.09 -10.31 6.64
C SER A 217 0.54 -9.54 5.47
N GLY A 218 -0.30 -9.09 4.54
CA GLY A 218 0.14 -8.37 3.34
C GLY A 218 0.39 -9.27 2.13
N CYS A 219 0.10 -10.56 2.19
CA CYS A 219 0.13 -11.48 1.05
C CYS A 219 -1.17 -11.43 0.25
N PHE A 220 -1.11 -11.86 -1.01
CA PHE A 220 -2.25 -11.86 -1.93
C PHE A 220 -3.40 -12.74 -1.43
N ASP A 221 -3.12 -13.97 -1.02
CA ASP A 221 -4.13 -14.93 -0.57
C ASP A 221 -4.92 -14.42 0.64
N ASN A 222 -4.26 -13.73 1.57
CA ASN A 222 -4.91 -13.16 2.73
C ASN A 222 -5.85 -12.00 2.34
N MET A 223 -5.46 -11.17 1.37
CA MET A 223 -6.30 -10.08 0.86
C MET A 223 -7.49 -10.64 0.08
N LEU A 224 -7.28 -11.68 -0.71
CA LEU A 224 -8.34 -12.40 -1.42
C LEU A 224 -9.37 -13.00 -0.43
N GLU A 225 -8.90 -13.66 0.62
CA GLU A 225 -9.76 -14.23 1.64
C GLU A 225 -10.63 -13.15 2.34
N TRP A 226 -10.08 -11.98 2.60
CA TRP A 226 -10.84 -10.88 3.21
C TRP A 226 -11.92 -10.34 2.29
N VAL A 227 -11.62 -10.14 1.01
CA VAL A 227 -12.61 -9.71 0.02
C VAL A 227 -13.69 -10.78 -0.15
N PHE A 228 -13.31 -12.05 -0.26
CA PHE A 228 -14.24 -13.17 -0.38
C PHE A 228 -15.18 -13.28 0.84
N LYS A 229 -14.65 -13.20 2.06
CA LYS A 229 -15.47 -13.20 3.28
C LYS A 229 -16.45 -12.03 3.31
N SER A 230 -16.04 -10.85 2.88
CA SER A 230 -16.93 -9.70 2.79
C SER A 230 -18.08 -9.93 1.81
N LEU A 231 -17.80 -10.56 0.66
CA LEU A 231 -18.82 -10.91 -0.33
C LEU A 231 -19.87 -11.88 0.23
N LEU A 232 -19.46 -12.83 1.07
CA LEU A 232 -20.40 -13.80 1.69
C LEU A 232 -21.37 -13.13 2.68
N GLU A 233 -21.00 -11.99 3.25
CA GLU A 233 -21.86 -11.24 4.17
C GLU A 233 -22.82 -10.27 3.45
N PHE A 234 -22.67 -10.07 2.14
CA PHE A 234 -23.57 -9.23 1.38
C PHE A 234 -24.89 -9.95 1.09
N LEU A 235 -25.92 -9.55 1.80
CA LEU A 235 -27.30 -10.01 1.59
C LEU A 235 -27.89 -9.23 0.40
N SER A 236 -27.69 -9.70 -0.83
CA SER A 236 -28.18 -9.03 -2.03
C SER A 236 -29.59 -9.51 -2.41
N THR A 237 -30.59 -9.09 -1.71
CA THR A 237 -31.99 -9.31 -2.10
C THR A 237 -32.56 -8.15 -2.92
N ILE A 238 -31.90 -6.99 -2.92
CA ILE A 238 -32.35 -5.76 -3.59
C ILE A 238 -31.12 -5.12 -4.26
N THR A 239 -31.26 -4.69 -5.49
CA THR A 239 -30.23 -3.96 -6.22
C THR A 239 -30.00 -2.59 -5.59
N GLY A 240 -28.76 -2.30 -5.22
CA GLY A 240 -28.31 -0.98 -4.80
C GLY A 240 -27.87 -0.14 -5.97
N THR A 241 -27.91 1.18 -5.83
CA THR A 241 -27.40 2.13 -6.83
C THR A 241 -26.44 3.10 -6.15
N SER A 242 -25.26 3.33 -6.75
CA SER A 242 -24.29 4.33 -6.31
C SER A 242 -24.13 5.38 -7.41
N ILE A 243 -24.25 6.66 -7.03
CA ILE A 243 -24.17 7.78 -7.97
C ILE A 243 -23.30 8.87 -7.34
N GLN A 244 -22.31 9.36 -8.07
CA GLN A 244 -21.58 10.57 -7.70
C GLN A 244 -22.43 11.80 -8.04
N ARG A 245 -22.79 12.60 -7.03
CA ARG A 245 -23.60 13.81 -7.23
C ARG A 245 -23.41 14.79 -6.07
N ASP A 246 -23.77 16.05 -6.31
CA ASP A 246 -23.87 17.05 -5.25
C ASP A 246 -25.04 16.71 -4.33
N ALA A 247 -24.76 16.52 -3.04
CA ALA A 247 -25.76 16.18 -2.02
C ALA A 247 -26.83 17.29 -1.80
N GLN A 248 -26.55 18.52 -2.26
CA GLN A 248 -27.50 19.64 -2.18
C GLN A 248 -28.59 19.58 -3.28
N THR A 249 -28.40 18.75 -4.31
CA THR A 249 -29.34 18.64 -5.41
C THR A 249 -30.47 17.66 -5.12
N ASP A 250 -31.70 17.94 -5.59
CA ASP A 250 -32.82 17.01 -5.49
C ASP A 250 -32.49 15.72 -6.23
N CYS A 251 -32.53 14.59 -5.52
CA CYS A 251 -32.31 13.27 -6.10
C CYS A 251 -33.52 12.73 -6.90
N GLY A 252 -34.64 13.43 -6.92
CA GLY A 252 -35.86 12.97 -7.57
C GLY A 252 -36.57 11.81 -6.89
N LEU A 253 -36.00 11.26 -5.83
CA LEU A 253 -36.57 10.16 -5.04
C LEU A 253 -37.51 10.70 -3.98
N ARG A 254 -38.50 9.90 -3.56
CA ARG A 254 -39.50 10.25 -2.55
C ARG A 254 -39.61 9.13 -1.50
N ASN A 255 -40.11 9.47 -0.33
CA ASN A 255 -40.30 8.54 0.78
C ASN A 255 -38.99 7.85 1.23
N LEU A 256 -37.92 8.64 1.34
CA LEU A 256 -36.61 8.16 1.73
C LEU A 256 -36.38 8.19 3.24
N VAL A 257 -35.59 7.23 3.71
CA VAL A 257 -34.83 7.39 4.94
C VAL A 257 -33.43 7.89 4.52
N ILE A 258 -33.02 9.02 5.07
CA ILE A 258 -31.73 9.65 4.75
C ILE A 258 -30.76 9.37 5.90
N SER A 259 -29.61 8.81 5.58
CA SER A 259 -28.46 8.72 6.48
C SER A 259 -27.30 9.44 5.84
N SER A 260 -26.70 10.39 6.54
CA SER A 260 -25.60 11.22 6.01
C SER A 260 -24.38 11.13 6.92
N ASP A 261 -23.22 11.06 6.29
CA ASP A 261 -21.91 11.17 6.93
C ASP A 261 -21.12 12.25 6.16
N PRO A 262 -21.33 13.52 6.48
CA PRO A 262 -20.67 14.61 5.77
C PRO A 262 -19.17 14.62 6.09
N PRO A 263 -18.32 14.95 5.10
CA PRO A 263 -16.89 15.09 5.34
C PRO A 263 -16.63 16.16 6.40
N TYR A 264 -15.64 15.92 7.25
CA TYR A 264 -15.18 16.93 8.20
C TYR A 264 -14.54 18.10 7.44
N TYR A 265 -15.11 19.28 7.59
CA TYR A 265 -14.66 20.47 6.90
C TYR A 265 -13.13 20.67 7.04
N ASP A 266 -12.40 20.59 5.92
CA ASP A 266 -10.95 20.81 5.78
C ASP A 266 -10.04 20.08 6.81
N ILE A 267 -10.53 19.02 7.47
CA ILE A 267 -9.72 18.26 8.42
C ILE A 267 -8.88 17.20 7.72
N MET A 268 -9.41 16.58 6.65
CA MET A 268 -8.75 15.52 5.91
C MET A 268 -8.83 15.75 4.39
N SER A 269 -7.70 15.60 3.72
CA SER A 269 -7.60 15.63 2.26
C SER A 269 -7.93 14.26 1.66
N TYR A 270 -9.20 13.84 1.74
CA TYR A 270 -9.63 12.51 1.28
C TYR A 270 -9.26 12.24 -0.18
N ALA A 271 -9.47 13.21 -1.08
CA ALA A 271 -9.13 13.08 -2.49
C ALA A 271 -7.64 12.80 -2.67
N ASP A 272 -6.78 13.64 -2.06
CA ASP A 272 -5.33 13.49 -2.13
C ASP A 272 -4.85 12.14 -1.59
N LEU A 273 -5.49 11.62 -0.53
CA LEU A 273 -5.13 10.33 0.05
C LEU A 273 -5.62 9.16 -0.80
N SER A 274 -6.77 9.31 -1.50
CA SER A 274 -7.30 8.29 -2.39
C SER A 274 -6.48 8.11 -3.66
N ASP A 275 -5.79 9.17 -4.11
CA ASP A 275 -4.89 9.10 -5.28
C ASP A 275 -3.73 8.11 -5.10
N PHE A 276 -3.44 7.72 -3.85
CA PHE A 276 -2.50 6.64 -3.54
C PHE A 276 -2.87 5.30 -4.20
N PHE A 277 -4.15 5.04 -4.42
CA PHE A 277 -4.65 3.80 -5.02
C PHE A 277 -4.78 3.87 -6.55
N TYR A 278 -4.38 4.99 -7.15
CA TYR A 278 -4.36 5.15 -8.60
C TYR A 278 -3.06 4.59 -9.18
N ILE A 279 -2.93 3.25 -9.13
CA ILE A 279 -1.74 2.49 -9.53
C ILE A 279 -1.98 1.82 -10.88
#